data_d8a47f11af03f9781662db01297328a2
#
_entry.id   d8a47f11af03f9781662db01297328a2
#
_cell.length_a   1.000
_cell.length_b   1.000
_cell.length_c   1.000
_cell.angle_alpha   90.00
_cell.angle_beta   90.00
_cell.angle_gamma   90.00
#
_symmetry.space_group_name_H-M   'P 1'
#
loop_
_entity.id
_entity.type
_entity.pdbx_description
1 polymer ?
#
loop_
_entity_poly.entity_id
_entity_poly.type
_entity_poly.pdbx_seq_one_letter_code
_entity_poly.pdbx_strand_id
1 'polypeptide(L)'
;AMLDNAVQVTLDREAVDVVGTGGDRANTVNVSTMAALVAAAAGAKVVKHGSRAASSQAGTADTLEALGVNIGLEPARQAGVLEEVGITFLFAQLHHPAMKHVAGVRKQLAIQTTFNFLGPLSNPARPQAMALGVANDDIAPVVARVLAGRGVRGLVFRGFDGLDELTTTSSSDVW
;
A
#
# COMPACT_ATOMS: atom_id res chain seq x y z
N ALA A 1 15.85 0.72 7.73
CA ALA A 1 15.28 0.77 9.10
C ALA A 1 13.89 0.13 9.19
N MET A 2 12.82 0.65 8.50
CA MET A 2 11.47 0.04 8.62
C MET A 2 11.45 -1.43 8.16
N LEU A 3 11.97 -1.72 6.97
CA LEU A 3 12.02 -3.09 6.42
C LEU A 3 12.95 -4.01 7.21
N ASP A 4 13.98 -3.49 7.85
CA ASP A 4 14.94 -4.29 8.64
C ASP A 4 14.32 -4.72 9.99
N ASN A 5 13.31 -3.99 10.45
CA ASN A 5 12.55 -4.28 11.67
C ASN A 5 11.14 -4.83 11.36
N ALA A 6 10.85 -5.15 10.12
CA ALA A 6 9.60 -5.78 9.73
C ALA A 6 9.65 -7.30 9.99
N VAL A 7 8.49 -7.87 10.26
CA VAL A 7 8.33 -9.33 10.25
C VAL A 7 8.54 -9.80 8.83
N GLN A 8 9.58 -10.61 8.63
CA GLN A 8 9.95 -11.08 7.31
C GLN A 8 8.95 -12.11 6.79
N VAL A 9 8.62 -11.99 5.51
CA VAL A 9 7.83 -12.99 4.77
C VAL A 9 8.58 -13.36 3.50
N THR A 10 8.55 -14.62 3.14
CA THR A 10 9.13 -15.10 1.88
C THR A 10 7.98 -15.40 0.93
N LEU A 11 7.74 -14.49 0.00
CA LEU A 11 6.69 -14.58 -1.01
C LEU A 11 7.30 -14.45 -2.40
N ASP A 12 6.51 -14.81 -3.41
CA ASP A 12 6.90 -14.58 -4.80
C ASP A 12 7.09 -13.08 -5.05
N ARG A 13 8.29 -12.69 -5.43
CA ARG A 13 8.64 -11.30 -5.67
C ARG A 13 8.16 -10.77 -7.02
N GLU A 14 7.75 -11.63 -7.94
CA GLU A 14 7.13 -11.19 -9.19
C GLU A 14 5.70 -10.69 -9.01
N ALA A 15 5.17 -10.78 -7.78
CA ALA A 15 3.90 -10.19 -7.42
C ALA A 15 3.89 -8.66 -7.54
N VAL A 16 2.70 -8.11 -7.62
CA VAL A 16 2.45 -6.66 -7.63
C VAL A 16 1.84 -6.19 -6.30
N ASP A 17 2.24 -5.00 -5.82
CA ASP A 17 1.51 -4.26 -4.79
C ASP A 17 0.75 -3.10 -5.43
N VAL A 18 -0.50 -2.90 -5.01
CA VAL A 18 -1.35 -1.78 -5.43
C VAL A 18 -1.71 -0.97 -4.20
N VAL A 19 -1.19 0.25 -4.09
CA VAL A 19 -1.29 1.03 -2.86
C VAL A 19 -1.31 2.53 -3.16
N GLY A 20 -1.88 3.32 -2.26
CA GLY A 20 -1.81 4.77 -2.28
C GLY A 20 -1.20 5.32 -0.99
N THR A 21 -0.72 6.55 -1.01
CA THR A 21 -0.26 7.25 0.19
C THR A 21 -1.41 7.64 1.09
N GLY A 22 -2.62 7.75 0.53
CA GLY A 22 -3.74 8.39 1.18
C GLY A 22 -3.51 9.89 1.41
N GLY A 23 -4.42 10.51 2.13
CA GLY A 23 -4.28 11.91 2.54
C GLY A 23 -4.79 12.94 1.53
N ASP A 24 -5.40 12.51 0.44
CA ASP A 24 -6.07 13.34 -0.57
C ASP A 24 -7.37 13.99 -0.04
N ARG A 25 -7.96 13.44 1.04
CA ARG A 25 -9.20 13.90 1.68
C ARG A 25 -10.44 13.86 0.77
N ALA A 26 -10.38 13.12 -0.31
CA ALA A 26 -11.48 13.05 -1.28
C ALA A 26 -12.65 12.18 -0.81
N ASN A 27 -12.45 11.35 0.22
CA ASN A 27 -13.44 10.42 0.76
C ASN A 27 -14.02 9.48 -0.31
N THR A 28 -13.20 9.07 -1.26
CA THR A 28 -13.55 8.11 -2.29
C THR A 28 -13.67 6.68 -1.72
N VAL A 29 -14.18 5.76 -2.51
CA VAL A 29 -14.12 4.32 -2.22
C VAL A 29 -12.67 3.84 -2.18
N ASN A 30 -12.43 2.65 -1.61
CA ASN A 30 -11.07 2.10 -1.55
C ASN A 30 -10.63 1.54 -2.91
N VAL A 31 -10.23 2.43 -3.82
CA VAL A 31 -9.85 2.11 -5.20
C VAL A 31 -8.71 1.10 -5.25
N SER A 32 -7.69 1.27 -4.40
CA SER A 32 -6.52 0.38 -4.40
C SER A 32 -6.87 -1.07 -4.03
N THR A 33 -7.86 -1.28 -3.15
CA THR A 33 -8.35 -2.64 -2.84
C THR A 33 -9.13 -3.23 -4.01
N MET A 34 -10.00 -2.46 -4.63
CA MET A 34 -10.75 -2.91 -5.83
C MET A 34 -9.79 -3.25 -6.97
N ALA A 35 -8.81 -2.40 -7.24
CA ALA A 35 -7.80 -2.63 -8.28
C ALA A 35 -6.96 -3.88 -7.99
N ALA A 36 -6.60 -4.12 -6.73
CA ALA A 36 -5.87 -5.32 -6.32
C ALA A 36 -6.67 -6.61 -6.59
N LEU A 37 -7.97 -6.60 -6.26
CA LEU A 37 -8.87 -7.73 -6.52
C LEU A 37 -9.04 -7.99 -8.03
N VAL A 38 -9.22 -6.93 -8.82
CA VAL A 38 -9.33 -7.04 -10.28
C VAL A 38 -8.03 -7.55 -10.90
N ALA A 39 -6.87 -7.07 -10.43
CA ALA A 39 -5.57 -7.54 -10.91
C ALA A 39 -5.36 -9.03 -10.61
N ALA A 40 -5.73 -9.49 -9.41
CA ALA A 40 -5.66 -10.90 -9.04
C ALA A 40 -6.62 -11.75 -9.90
N ALA A 41 -7.85 -11.29 -10.12
CA ALA A 41 -8.81 -11.96 -10.99
C ALA A 41 -8.34 -12.02 -12.45
N ALA A 42 -7.53 -11.07 -12.89
CA ALA A 42 -6.88 -11.08 -14.20
C ALA A 42 -5.62 -11.97 -14.28
N GLY A 43 -5.27 -12.67 -13.20
CA GLY A 43 -4.17 -13.63 -13.15
C GLY A 43 -2.84 -13.08 -12.64
N ALA A 44 -2.78 -11.83 -12.17
CA ALA A 44 -1.58 -11.32 -11.52
C ALA A 44 -1.47 -11.88 -10.08
N LYS A 45 -0.26 -12.22 -9.64
CA LYS A 45 -0.01 -12.45 -8.21
C LYS A 45 0.02 -11.10 -7.49
N VAL A 46 -0.80 -10.93 -6.45
CA VAL A 46 -0.92 -9.67 -5.72
C VAL A 46 -0.52 -9.85 -4.26
N VAL A 47 0.46 -9.07 -3.80
CA VAL A 47 0.85 -9.01 -2.39
C VAL A 47 0.54 -7.62 -1.87
N LYS A 48 -0.72 -7.42 -1.49
CA LYS A 48 -1.19 -6.12 -1.03
C LYS A 48 -0.74 -5.83 0.39
N HIS A 49 -0.04 -4.72 0.57
CA HIS A 49 0.32 -4.21 1.89
C HIS A 49 -0.58 -3.03 2.25
N GLY A 50 -1.06 -2.99 3.49
CA GLY A 50 -1.93 -1.91 3.91
C GLY A 50 -2.25 -1.89 5.39
N SER A 51 -2.89 -0.81 5.82
CA SER A 51 -3.24 -0.55 7.21
C SER A 51 -4.72 -0.21 7.35
N ARG A 52 -5.15 0.02 8.59
CA ARG A 52 -6.41 0.71 8.87
C ARG A 52 -6.31 2.17 8.47
N ALA A 53 -7.47 2.81 8.30
CA ALA A 53 -7.54 4.22 7.99
C ALA A 53 -6.78 5.07 9.03
N ALA A 54 -5.99 6.03 8.56
CA ALA A 54 -5.33 7.02 9.39
C ALA A 54 -6.04 8.39 9.31
N SER A 55 -6.56 8.74 8.14
CA SER A 55 -7.22 10.02 7.85
C SER A 55 -8.48 9.89 6.99
N SER A 56 -8.71 8.74 6.35
CA SER A 56 -9.91 8.41 5.58
C SER A 56 -10.97 7.70 6.45
N GLN A 57 -12.17 7.52 5.92
CA GLN A 57 -13.24 6.81 6.63
C GLN A 57 -13.00 5.29 6.69
N ALA A 58 -12.35 4.71 5.68
CA ALA A 58 -12.02 3.28 5.65
C ALA A 58 -10.68 3.05 4.96
N GLY A 59 -9.77 2.35 5.63
CA GLY A 59 -8.52 1.88 5.06
C GLY A 59 -8.69 0.50 4.39
N THR A 60 -7.61 0.00 3.80
CA THR A 60 -7.60 -1.34 3.18
C THR A 60 -8.01 -2.43 4.16
N ALA A 61 -7.45 -2.42 5.37
CA ALA A 61 -7.76 -3.42 6.39
C ALA A 61 -9.23 -3.38 6.80
N ASP A 62 -9.79 -2.19 6.97
CA ASP A 62 -11.20 -2.00 7.35
C ASP A 62 -12.13 -2.54 6.26
N THR A 63 -11.82 -2.26 4.99
CA THR A 63 -12.58 -2.73 3.82
C THR A 63 -12.53 -4.25 3.71
N LEU A 64 -11.34 -4.86 3.83
CA LEU A 64 -11.16 -6.30 3.72
C LEU A 64 -11.85 -7.04 4.87
N GLU A 65 -11.78 -6.52 6.09
CA GLU A 65 -12.45 -7.08 7.27
C GLU A 65 -13.98 -7.03 7.10
N ALA A 66 -14.52 -5.93 6.58
CA ALA A 66 -15.95 -5.81 6.26
C ALA A 66 -16.41 -6.80 5.17
N LEU A 67 -15.51 -7.20 4.26
CA LEU A 67 -15.74 -8.24 3.26
C LEU A 67 -15.54 -9.67 3.82
N GLY A 68 -15.25 -9.83 5.10
CA GLY A 68 -15.06 -11.13 5.75
C GLY A 68 -13.66 -11.72 5.60
N VAL A 69 -12.69 -10.98 5.10
CA VAL A 69 -11.30 -11.44 4.97
C VAL A 69 -10.62 -11.44 6.33
N ASN A 70 -9.96 -12.55 6.67
CA ASN A 70 -9.13 -12.62 7.87
C ASN A 70 -7.83 -11.81 7.69
N ILE A 71 -7.83 -10.56 8.13
CA ILE A 71 -6.65 -9.68 8.06
C ILE A 71 -5.55 -10.05 9.07
N GLY A 72 -5.86 -10.90 10.05
CA GLY A 72 -4.95 -11.39 11.09
C GLY A 72 -4.18 -12.64 10.70
N LEU A 73 -4.09 -12.98 9.41
CA LEU A 73 -3.41 -14.18 8.95
C LEU A 73 -1.92 -14.16 9.33
N GLU A 74 -1.47 -15.25 9.94
CA GLU A 74 -0.07 -15.40 10.35
C GLU A 74 0.90 -15.35 9.15
N PRO A 75 2.09 -14.73 9.30
CA PRO A 75 3.07 -14.60 8.22
C PRO A 75 3.44 -15.93 7.54
N ALA A 76 3.54 -17.02 8.30
CA ALA A 76 3.85 -18.35 7.77
C ALA A 76 2.80 -18.91 6.80
N ARG A 77 1.56 -18.44 6.86
CA ARG A 77 0.46 -18.89 5.99
C ARG A 77 0.30 -18.05 4.72
N GLN A 78 0.93 -16.89 4.64
CA GLN A 78 0.75 -15.94 3.55
C GLN A 78 1.16 -16.51 2.19
N ALA A 79 2.23 -17.31 2.15
CA ALA A 79 2.71 -17.93 0.91
C ALA A 79 1.68 -18.92 0.33
N GLY A 80 1.12 -19.78 1.18
CA GLY A 80 0.09 -20.74 0.76
C GLY A 80 -1.16 -20.04 0.20
N VAL A 81 -1.61 -18.96 0.84
CA VAL A 81 -2.75 -18.18 0.34
C VAL A 81 -2.42 -17.53 -1.00
N LEU A 82 -1.23 -16.94 -1.15
CA LEU A 82 -0.82 -16.35 -2.44
C LEU A 82 -0.81 -17.37 -3.58
N GLU A 83 -0.31 -18.58 -3.32
CA GLU A 83 -0.27 -19.64 -4.34
C GLU A 83 -1.68 -20.18 -4.67
N GLU A 84 -2.55 -20.32 -3.70
CA GLU A 84 -3.89 -20.89 -3.87
C GLU A 84 -4.87 -19.89 -4.47
N VAL A 85 -4.83 -18.62 -4.02
CA VAL A 85 -5.85 -17.60 -4.31
C VAL A 85 -5.34 -16.53 -5.28
N GLY A 86 -4.01 -16.42 -5.47
CA GLY A 86 -3.38 -15.38 -6.30
C GLY A 86 -3.25 -14.00 -5.63
N ILE A 87 -3.82 -13.84 -4.43
CA ILE A 87 -3.73 -12.59 -3.67
C ILE A 87 -3.55 -12.88 -2.18
N THR A 88 -2.69 -12.10 -1.52
CA THR A 88 -2.59 -12.11 -0.05
C THR A 88 -2.50 -10.68 0.48
N PHE A 89 -2.93 -10.49 1.74
CA PHE A 89 -2.92 -9.19 2.41
C PHE A 89 -1.95 -9.18 3.59
N LEU A 90 -0.95 -8.31 3.53
CA LEU A 90 0.00 -8.09 4.60
C LEU A 90 -0.45 -6.91 5.46
N PHE A 91 -1.07 -7.21 6.60
CA PHE A 91 -1.57 -6.19 7.51
C PHE A 91 -0.40 -5.46 8.19
N ALA A 92 -0.27 -4.16 7.95
CA ALA A 92 0.88 -3.38 8.37
C ALA A 92 1.15 -3.42 9.88
N GLN A 93 0.10 -3.51 10.73
CA GLN A 93 0.29 -3.58 12.18
C GLN A 93 0.94 -4.90 12.64
N LEU A 94 0.69 -6.00 11.93
CA LEU A 94 1.31 -7.30 12.20
C LEU A 94 2.76 -7.35 11.69
N HIS A 95 2.99 -6.73 10.53
CA HIS A 95 4.29 -6.81 9.87
C HIS A 95 5.28 -5.73 10.30
N HIS A 96 4.82 -4.63 10.92
CA HIS A 96 5.66 -3.53 11.40
C HIS A 96 5.45 -3.26 12.89
N PRO A 97 5.74 -4.21 13.79
CA PRO A 97 5.49 -4.05 15.22
C PRO A 97 6.27 -2.88 15.85
N ALA A 98 7.42 -2.51 15.27
CA ALA A 98 8.21 -1.37 15.73
C ALA A 98 7.49 -0.02 15.58
N MET A 99 6.48 0.08 14.68
CA MET A 99 5.72 1.32 14.50
C MET A 99 4.91 1.73 15.73
N LYS A 100 4.63 0.81 16.66
CA LYS A 100 3.98 1.12 17.94
C LYS A 100 4.74 2.19 18.74
N HIS A 101 6.07 2.23 18.64
CA HIS A 101 6.91 3.17 19.38
C HIS A 101 6.77 4.61 18.88
N VAL A 102 6.38 4.83 17.63
CA VAL A 102 6.21 6.17 17.05
C VAL A 102 4.74 6.57 16.90
N ALA A 103 3.81 5.64 17.06
CA ALA A 103 2.38 5.88 16.85
C ALA A 103 1.82 6.99 17.76
N GLY A 104 2.22 6.98 19.05
CA GLY A 104 1.79 7.98 20.04
C GLY A 104 2.26 9.39 19.66
N VAL A 105 3.52 9.53 19.28
CA VAL A 105 4.10 10.82 18.88
C VAL A 105 3.45 11.32 17.59
N ARG A 106 3.23 10.45 16.59
CA ARG A 106 2.53 10.81 15.35
C ARG A 106 1.12 11.32 15.61
N LYS A 107 0.39 10.65 16.52
CA LYS A 107 -0.96 11.08 16.92
C LYS A 107 -0.97 12.45 17.59
N GLN A 108 0.02 12.74 18.46
CA GLN A 108 0.12 14.03 19.14
C GLN A 108 0.52 15.15 18.18
N LEU A 109 1.40 14.90 17.23
CA LEU A 109 1.83 15.88 16.24
C LEU A 109 0.68 16.26 15.28
N ALA A 110 -0.20 15.33 14.94
CA ALA A 110 -1.37 15.51 14.07
C ALA A 110 -1.06 16.17 12.70
N ILE A 111 0.18 16.03 12.22
CA ILE A 111 0.66 16.55 10.93
C ILE A 111 1.14 15.41 10.04
N GLN A 112 1.23 15.66 8.74
CA GLN A 112 1.92 14.74 7.84
C GLN A 112 3.41 14.69 8.18
N THR A 113 3.95 13.48 8.15
CA THR A 113 5.37 13.20 8.38
C THR A 113 5.88 12.27 7.29
N THR A 114 7.18 12.05 7.22
CA THR A 114 7.80 11.10 6.29
C THR A 114 7.16 9.71 6.38
N PHE A 115 6.65 9.29 7.53
CA PHE A 115 5.96 8.00 7.69
C PHE A 115 4.70 7.85 6.84
N ASN A 116 4.09 8.96 6.40
CA ASN A 116 2.93 8.90 5.50
C ASN A 116 3.32 8.40 4.10
N PHE A 117 4.55 8.65 3.68
CA PHE A 117 5.08 8.23 2.38
C PHE A 117 5.89 6.94 2.45
N LEU A 118 6.44 6.59 3.63
CA LEU A 118 7.23 5.38 3.80
C LEU A 118 6.36 4.11 3.88
N GLY A 119 5.11 4.21 4.34
CA GLY A 119 4.20 3.07 4.46
C GLY A 119 4.09 2.27 3.16
N PRO A 120 3.69 2.89 2.04
CA PRO A 120 3.62 2.24 0.73
C PRO A 120 4.94 1.61 0.26
N LEU A 121 6.06 2.23 0.61
CA LEU A 121 7.41 1.79 0.22
C LEU A 121 8.01 0.71 1.15
N SER A 122 7.24 0.22 2.11
CA SER A 122 7.72 -0.70 3.15
C SER A 122 6.99 -2.05 3.17
N ASN A 123 6.44 -2.49 2.02
CA ASN A 123 5.89 -3.83 1.89
C ASN A 123 6.97 -4.88 2.24
N PRO A 124 6.76 -5.72 3.27
CA PRO A 124 7.77 -6.68 3.73
C PRO A 124 8.07 -7.79 2.71
N ALA A 125 7.16 -8.08 1.79
CA ALA A 125 7.39 -9.02 0.70
C ALA A 125 8.33 -8.47 -0.39
N ARG A 126 8.57 -7.17 -0.42
CA ARG A 126 9.43 -6.49 -1.42
C ARG A 126 9.09 -6.87 -2.86
N PRO A 127 7.85 -6.68 -3.31
CA PRO A 127 7.44 -7.02 -4.66
C PRO A 127 8.28 -6.27 -5.70
N GLN A 128 8.48 -6.88 -6.87
CA GLN A 128 9.22 -6.26 -7.98
C GLN A 128 8.35 -5.37 -8.85
N ALA A 129 7.04 -5.35 -8.61
CA ALA A 129 6.12 -4.47 -9.31
C ALA A 129 5.21 -3.71 -8.34
N MET A 130 4.92 -2.45 -8.64
CA MET A 130 4.05 -1.60 -7.84
C MET A 130 3.20 -0.66 -8.70
N ALA A 131 1.94 -0.47 -8.30
CA ALA A 131 1.11 0.65 -8.72
C ALA A 131 0.86 1.53 -7.48
N LEU A 132 1.42 2.75 -7.48
CA LEU A 132 1.47 3.59 -6.31
C LEU A 132 0.93 5.00 -6.58
N GLY A 133 -0.21 5.30 -5.97
CA GLY A 133 -0.81 6.62 -5.97
C GLY A 133 -0.19 7.55 -4.93
N VAL A 134 0.05 8.81 -5.30
CA VAL A 134 0.68 9.80 -4.41
C VAL A 134 -0.09 11.12 -4.45
N ALA A 135 -0.76 11.49 -3.35
CA ALA A 135 -1.53 12.73 -3.28
C ALA A 135 -0.66 13.99 -3.34
N ASN A 136 0.57 13.93 -2.86
CA ASN A 136 1.48 15.08 -2.79
C ASN A 136 2.32 15.20 -4.06
N ASP A 137 2.20 16.35 -4.73
CA ASP A 137 2.83 16.66 -6.02
C ASP A 137 4.37 16.65 -5.96
N ASP A 138 4.93 17.26 -4.92
CA ASP A 138 6.39 17.32 -4.74
C ASP A 138 7.01 15.96 -4.43
N ILE A 139 6.22 15.05 -3.83
CA ILE A 139 6.68 13.73 -3.38
C ILE A 139 6.57 12.69 -4.49
N ALA A 140 5.62 12.79 -5.42
CA ALA A 140 5.41 11.79 -6.46
C ALA A 140 6.69 11.53 -7.31
N PRO A 141 7.39 12.55 -7.83
CA PRO A 141 8.64 12.34 -8.56
C PRO A 141 9.76 11.74 -7.68
N VAL A 142 9.76 12.04 -6.38
CA VAL A 142 10.75 11.48 -5.44
C VAL A 142 10.50 9.99 -5.26
N VAL A 143 9.23 9.61 -5.07
CA VAL A 143 8.80 8.20 -4.94
C VAL A 143 9.16 7.42 -6.21
N ALA A 144 8.89 7.97 -7.39
CA ALA A 144 9.26 7.35 -8.66
C ALA A 144 10.78 7.07 -8.75
N ARG A 145 11.62 8.04 -8.38
CA ARG A 145 13.08 7.84 -8.33
C ARG A 145 13.50 6.79 -7.32
N VAL A 146 12.83 6.71 -6.17
CA VAL A 146 13.10 5.67 -5.16
C VAL A 146 12.77 4.28 -5.69
N LEU A 147 11.64 4.10 -6.37
CA LEU A 147 11.27 2.81 -6.97
C LEU A 147 12.26 2.41 -8.08
N ALA A 148 12.62 3.35 -8.96
CA ALA A 148 13.61 3.13 -10.00
C ALA A 148 14.98 2.73 -9.41
N GLY A 149 15.44 3.43 -8.36
CA GLY A 149 16.70 3.12 -7.67
C GLY A 149 16.69 1.77 -6.95
N ARG A 150 15.51 1.21 -6.65
CA ARG A 150 15.34 -0.14 -6.09
C ARG A 150 15.16 -1.22 -7.16
N GLY A 151 15.12 -0.86 -8.45
CA GLY A 151 14.83 -1.77 -9.55
C GLY A 151 13.39 -2.30 -9.55
N VAL A 152 12.45 -1.57 -8.93
CA VAL A 152 11.02 -1.92 -8.90
C VAL A 152 10.37 -1.41 -10.18
N ARG A 153 9.71 -2.29 -10.92
CA ARG A 153 8.86 -1.92 -12.06
C ARG A 153 7.57 -1.30 -11.51
N GLY A 154 7.19 -0.13 -11.99
CA GLY A 154 5.98 0.46 -11.42
C GLY A 154 5.49 1.67 -12.13
N LEU A 155 4.29 2.04 -11.73
CA LEU A 155 3.66 3.29 -12.05
C LEU A 155 3.50 4.07 -10.74
N VAL A 156 3.99 5.30 -10.72
CA VAL A 156 3.63 6.28 -9.70
C VAL A 156 2.71 7.28 -10.36
N PHE A 157 1.57 7.57 -9.75
CA PHE A 157 0.56 8.41 -10.39
C PHE A 157 -0.11 9.36 -9.41
N ARG A 158 -0.67 10.44 -9.94
CA ARG A 158 -1.43 11.45 -9.24
C ARG A 158 -2.44 12.11 -10.17
N GLY A 159 -3.68 12.26 -9.73
CA GLY A 159 -4.69 13.06 -10.41
C GLY A 159 -4.46 14.57 -10.24
N PHE A 160 -4.70 15.39 -11.27
CA PHE A 160 -4.67 16.85 -11.15
C PHE A 160 -5.75 17.41 -10.23
N ASP A 161 -6.78 16.64 -9.95
CA ASP A 161 -7.80 16.91 -8.93
C ASP A 161 -7.33 16.61 -7.49
N GLY A 162 -6.08 16.15 -7.32
CA GLY A 162 -5.44 15.90 -6.03
C GLY A 162 -5.57 14.47 -5.52
N LEU A 163 -6.25 13.59 -6.27
CA LEU A 163 -6.38 12.18 -5.91
C LEU A 163 -5.02 11.46 -5.97
N ASP A 164 -4.78 10.56 -5.04
CA ASP A 164 -3.72 9.55 -5.14
C ASP A 164 -4.16 8.33 -5.96
N GLU A 165 -4.91 8.61 -7.03
CA GLU A 165 -5.47 7.63 -7.96
C GLU A 165 -5.31 8.12 -9.40
N LEU A 166 -5.45 7.20 -10.38
CA LEU A 166 -5.74 7.58 -11.75
C LEU A 166 -7.18 8.06 -11.81
N THR A 167 -7.37 9.34 -12.09
CA THR A 167 -8.69 9.96 -12.05
C THR A 167 -9.42 9.86 -13.39
N THR A 168 -10.76 9.88 -13.33
CA THR A 168 -11.65 10.00 -14.49
C THR A 168 -12.23 11.42 -14.62
N THR A 169 -11.97 12.29 -13.64
CA THR A 169 -12.53 13.66 -13.58
C THR A 169 -11.55 14.73 -14.04
N SER A 170 -10.28 14.37 -14.19
CA SER A 170 -9.23 15.26 -14.74
C SER A 170 -8.11 14.44 -15.39
N SER A 171 -7.04 15.08 -15.83
CA SER A 171 -5.81 14.41 -16.25
C SER A 171 -5.06 13.82 -15.05
N SER A 172 -4.17 12.87 -15.30
CA SER A 172 -3.27 12.33 -14.29
C SER A 172 -1.84 12.40 -14.78
N ASP A 173 -0.92 12.75 -13.89
CA ASP A 173 0.50 12.53 -14.11
C ASP A 173 0.87 11.09 -13.78
N VAL A 174 1.75 10.50 -14.60
CA VAL A 174 2.26 9.14 -14.42
C VAL A 174 3.77 9.13 -14.66
N TRP A 175 4.50 8.59 -13.69
CA TRP A 175 5.94 8.38 -13.73
C TRP A 175 6.28 6.90 -13.79
#